data_db732ebcc1ee8d66034e61f0128acb4b
#
_entry.id   db732ebcc1ee8d66034e61f0128acb4b
#
_cell.length_a   1.000
_cell.length_b   1.000
_cell.length_c   1.000
_cell.angle_alpha   90.00
_cell.angle_beta   90.00
_cell.angle_gamma   90.00
#
_symmetry.space_group_name_H-M   'P 1'
#
loop_
_entity.id
_entity.type
_entity.pdbx_description
1 polymer ?
#
loop_
_entity_poly.entity_id
_entity_poly.type
_entity_poly.pdbx_seq_one_letter_code
_entity_poly.pdbx_strand_id
1 'polypeptide(L)'
;MIHAGGPLEEHIHFSKVDLANSYWRMIVEEASRWNFAYILPGPLGAPIRLVIPSALQMGWNESPAYFCATTESVRDVAQAWLDTGTHKPVHPMEPFTAPDKPARPQSSAGPPHQMSAVYVDDFLLAAVQDATDKLLKRTVRATLHAIHSVFPTPKATGTLGAKDPVSKKKLTKGDARWALALAHI
;
A
#
# COMPACT_ATOMS: atom_id res chain seq x y z
N MET A 1 -6.47 -4.18 17.79
CA MET A 1 -6.22 -3.37 19.01
C MET A 1 -4.73 -3.46 19.30
N ILE A 2 -4.00 -2.36 19.17
CA ILE A 2 -2.57 -2.32 19.49
C ILE A 2 -2.51 -2.17 21.01
N HIS A 3 -2.17 -3.25 21.70
CA HIS A 3 -1.85 -3.14 23.12
C HIS A 3 -0.49 -2.45 23.26
N ALA A 4 -0.53 -1.15 23.55
CA ALA A 4 0.64 -0.40 24.00
C ALA A 4 0.94 -0.79 25.47
N GLY A 5 1.21 -2.05 25.72
CA GLY A 5 1.44 -2.60 27.06
C GLY A 5 2.89 -2.98 27.34
N GLY A 6 3.83 -2.45 26.56
CA GLY A 6 5.23 -2.57 26.86
C GLY A 6 5.69 -1.52 27.88
N PRO A 7 6.85 -1.71 28.52
CA PRO A 7 7.45 -0.66 29.33
C PRO A 7 7.60 0.61 28.48
N LEU A 8 7.45 1.78 29.09
CA LEU A 8 7.44 3.13 28.51
C LEU A 8 8.62 3.47 27.57
N GLU A 9 9.51 2.53 27.31
CA GLU A 9 10.72 2.65 26.52
C GLU A 9 10.69 1.95 25.17
N GLU A 10 9.63 1.19 24.83
CA GLU A 10 9.50 0.54 23.51
C GLU A 10 8.94 1.52 22.49
N HIS A 11 9.73 1.84 21.49
CA HIS A 11 9.30 2.69 20.38
C HIS A 11 8.66 1.83 19.29
N ILE A 12 7.40 2.12 18.99
CA ILE A 12 6.72 1.57 17.84
C ILE A 12 7.00 2.48 16.64
N HIS A 13 7.57 1.92 15.61
CA HIS A 13 7.84 2.63 14.36
C HIS A 13 6.78 2.32 13.33
N PHE A 14 6.34 3.34 12.61
CA PHE A 14 5.30 3.24 11.60
C PHE A 14 5.82 3.63 10.22
N SER A 15 5.27 2.99 9.22
CA SER A 15 5.39 3.42 7.84
C SER A 15 4.04 3.28 7.15
N LYS A 16 3.77 4.17 6.22
CA LYS A 16 2.59 4.14 5.37
C LYS A 16 3.01 4.05 3.92
N VAL A 17 2.37 3.14 3.20
CA VAL A 17 2.51 3.00 1.75
C VAL A 17 1.13 3.15 1.13
N ASP A 18 1.00 4.06 0.17
CA ASP A 18 -0.27 4.37 -0.51
C ASP A 18 -0.17 3.97 -1.99
N LEU A 19 -1.25 3.38 -2.51
CA LEU A 19 -1.35 3.02 -3.92
C LEU A 19 -1.80 4.22 -4.76
N ALA A 20 -1.00 4.54 -5.76
CA ALA A 20 -1.35 5.58 -6.72
C ALA A 20 -2.39 5.07 -7.72
N ASN A 21 -3.47 5.81 -7.93
CA ASN A 21 -4.54 5.48 -8.88
C ASN A 21 -5.23 4.13 -8.60
N SER A 22 -5.35 3.77 -7.37
CA SER A 22 -5.85 2.51 -6.80
C SER A 22 -6.83 1.71 -7.69
N TYR A 23 -8.07 2.08 -7.80
CA TYR A 23 -9.09 1.37 -8.60
C TYR A 23 -8.75 1.26 -10.09
N TRP A 24 -8.10 2.30 -10.65
CA TRP A 24 -7.71 2.34 -12.07
C TRP A 24 -6.64 1.32 -12.45
N ARG A 25 -6.06 0.62 -11.47
CA ARG A 25 -5.09 -0.44 -11.70
C ARG A 25 -5.72 -1.81 -11.87
N MET A 26 -6.98 -1.95 -11.51
CA MET A 26 -7.70 -3.20 -11.68
C MET A 26 -8.39 -3.21 -13.03
N ILE A 27 -7.91 -4.07 -13.92
CA ILE A 27 -8.45 -4.20 -15.28
C ILE A 27 -9.73 -5.03 -15.22
N VAL A 28 -10.78 -4.50 -15.79
CA VAL A 28 -12.06 -5.19 -15.96
C VAL A 28 -11.99 -6.08 -17.20
N GLU A 29 -12.49 -7.31 -17.07
CA GLU A 29 -12.63 -8.23 -18.19
C GLU A 29 -13.40 -7.57 -19.34
N GLU A 30 -12.95 -7.80 -20.57
CA GLU A 30 -13.46 -7.09 -21.75
C GLU A 30 -14.98 -7.23 -21.91
N ALA A 31 -15.51 -8.45 -21.72
CA ALA A 31 -16.95 -8.72 -21.80
C ALA A 31 -17.78 -7.93 -20.77
N SER A 32 -17.19 -7.57 -19.63
CA SER A 32 -17.86 -6.87 -18.54
C SER A 32 -17.72 -5.34 -18.59
N ARG A 33 -16.84 -4.80 -19.46
CA ARG A 33 -16.58 -3.35 -19.53
C ARG A 33 -17.78 -2.52 -19.90
N TRP A 34 -18.71 -3.08 -20.69
CA TRP A 34 -19.93 -2.42 -21.10
C TRP A 34 -20.84 -2.04 -19.93
N ASN A 35 -20.75 -2.75 -18.80
CA ASN A 35 -21.52 -2.44 -17.59
C ASN A 35 -21.11 -1.08 -16.98
N PHE A 36 -19.96 -0.54 -17.37
CA PHE A 36 -19.41 0.74 -16.90
C PHE A 36 -19.46 1.82 -17.98
N ALA A 37 -20.08 1.53 -19.12
CA ALA A 37 -20.16 2.48 -20.23
C ALA A 37 -21.02 3.70 -19.85
N TYR A 38 -20.56 4.88 -20.24
CA TYR A 38 -21.30 6.12 -20.05
C TYR A 38 -21.16 7.08 -21.24
N ILE A 39 -22.16 7.92 -21.40
CA ILE A 39 -22.17 8.94 -22.45
C ILE A 39 -21.32 10.13 -21.99
N LEU A 40 -20.35 10.51 -22.81
CA LEU A 40 -19.58 11.72 -22.57
C LEU A 40 -20.41 12.95 -22.96
N PRO A 41 -20.64 13.90 -22.05
CA PRO A 41 -21.35 15.13 -22.38
C PRO A 41 -20.67 15.89 -23.53
N GLY A 42 -21.48 16.42 -24.42
CA GLY A 42 -21.01 17.22 -25.55
C GLY A 42 -21.96 18.34 -25.89
N PRO A 43 -21.58 19.27 -26.78
CA PRO A 43 -22.46 20.34 -27.25
C PRO A 43 -23.71 19.78 -27.92
N LEU A 44 -24.81 20.55 -27.88
CA LEU A 44 -26.04 20.18 -28.54
C LEU A 44 -25.79 19.97 -30.04
N GLY A 45 -26.27 18.84 -30.59
CA GLY A 45 -26.07 18.45 -32.00
C GLY A 45 -24.72 17.78 -32.30
N ALA A 46 -23.83 17.66 -31.33
CA ALA A 46 -22.59 16.86 -31.52
C ALA A 46 -22.89 15.35 -31.51
N PRO A 47 -22.09 14.54 -32.19
CA PRO A 47 -22.20 13.09 -32.14
C PRO A 47 -22.10 12.57 -30.71
N ILE A 48 -22.94 11.62 -30.36
CA ILE A 48 -22.89 10.92 -29.06
C ILE A 48 -21.56 10.16 -28.98
N ARG A 49 -20.79 10.41 -27.91
CA ARG A 49 -19.57 9.69 -27.61
C ARG A 49 -19.79 8.78 -26.42
N LEU A 50 -19.50 7.51 -26.62
CA LEU A 50 -19.57 6.50 -25.57
C LEU A 50 -18.16 6.26 -25.04
N VAL A 51 -18.00 6.29 -23.71
CA VAL A 51 -16.78 5.89 -23.04
C VAL A 51 -16.99 4.53 -22.40
N ILE A 52 -16.11 3.59 -22.71
CA ILE A 52 -16.09 2.25 -22.15
C ILE A 52 -14.80 2.11 -21.33
N PRO A 53 -14.85 2.23 -20.00
CA PRO A 53 -13.67 2.12 -19.18
C PRO A 53 -13.08 0.70 -19.22
N SER A 54 -11.76 0.60 -19.24
CA SER A 54 -11.06 -0.68 -19.16
C SER A 54 -10.68 -1.09 -17.74
N ALA A 55 -10.89 -0.19 -16.78
CA ALA A 55 -10.51 -0.39 -15.39
C ALA A 55 -11.71 -0.22 -14.46
N LEU A 56 -11.57 -0.76 -13.24
CA LEU A 56 -12.58 -0.67 -12.20
C LEU A 56 -12.90 0.80 -11.89
N GLN A 57 -14.20 1.10 -11.81
CA GLN A 57 -14.67 2.48 -11.67
C GLN A 57 -14.88 2.87 -10.21
N MET A 58 -14.39 4.04 -9.86
CA MET A 58 -14.73 4.68 -8.60
C MET A 58 -16.22 5.08 -8.64
N GLY A 59 -16.95 4.75 -7.55
CA GLY A 59 -18.40 5.01 -7.46
C GLY A 59 -19.29 3.81 -7.78
N TRP A 60 -18.76 2.72 -8.30
CA TRP A 60 -19.50 1.47 -8.35
C TRP A 60 -19.49 0.78 -6.98
N ASN A 61 -20.66 0.34 -6.49
CA ASN A 61 -20.83 -0.18 -5.13
C ASN A 61 -19.91 -1.36 -4.79
N GLU A 62 -19.63 -2.22 -5.76
CA GLU A 62 -18.79 -3.40 -5.57
C GLU A 62 -17.27 -3.10 -5.72
N SER A 63 -16.91 -1.94 -6.26
CA SER A 63 -15.51 -1.60 -6.48
C SER A 63 -14.65 -1.69 -5.22
N PRO A 64 -15.10 -1.21 -4.05
CA PRO A 64 -14.34 -1.35 -2.81
C PRO A 64 -14.09 -2.81 -2.43
N ALA A 65 -15.08 -3.69 -2.58
CA ALA A 65 -14.95 -5.10 -2.21
C ALA A 65 -13.87 -5.80 -3.05
N TYR A 66 -13.91 -5.64 -4.39
CA TYR A 66 -12.89 -6.21 -5.28
C TYR A 66 -11.50 -5.64 -5.02
N PHE A 67 -11.43 -4.33 -4.79
CA PHE A 67 -10.17 -3.67 -4.56
C PHE A 67 -9.57 -4.09 -3.21
N CYS A 68 -10.35 -4.13 -2.13
CA CYS A 68 -9.91 -4.57 -0.81
C CYS A 68 -9.43 -6.03 -0.84
N ALA A 69 -10.15 -6.94 -1.51
CA ALA A 69 -9.70 -8.32 -1.65
C ALA A 69 -8.31 -8.41 -2.32
N THR A 70 -8.05 -7.56 -3.31
CA THR A 70 -6.75 -7.51 -3.98
C THR A 70 -5.66 -6.95 -3.07
N THR A 71 -5.93 -5.87 -2.35
CA THR A 71 -4.93 -5.26 -1.45
C THR A 71 -4.67 -6.10 -0.20
N GLU A 72 -5.67 -6.81 0.30
CA GLU A 72 -5.50 -7.82 1.34
C GLU A 72 -4.62 -8.98 0.86
N SER A 73 -4.81 -9.43 -0.38
CA SER A 73 -3.93 -10.45 -0.99
C SER A 73 -2.49 -9.98 -1.10
N VAL A 74 -2.26 -8.70 -1.42
CA VAL A 74 -0.91 -8.11 -1.40
C VAL A 74 -0.29 -8.16 -0.01
N ARG A 75 -1.07 -7.80 1.02
CA ARG A 75 -0.64 -7.90 2.43
C ARG A 75 -0.25 -9.33 2.78
N ASP A 76 -1.09 -10.30 2.42
CA ASP A 76 -0.88 -11.70 2.75
C ASP A 76 0.37 -12.27 2.05
N VAL A 77 0.62 -11.88 0.81
CA VAL A 77 1.86 -12.23 0.10
C VAL A 77 3.08 -11.64 0.81
N ALA A 78 3.01 -10.37 1.23
CA ALA A 78 4.10 -9.73 1.97
C ALA A 78 4.34 -10.44 3.31
N GLN A 79 3.28 -10.79 4.04
CA GLN A 79 3.36 -11.51 5.30
C GLN A 79 3.96 -12.91 5.12
N ALA A 80 3.53 -13.65 4.12
CA ALA A 80 4.08 -14.98 3.82
C ALA A 80 5.60 -14.93 3.55
N TRP A 81 6.09 -13.88 2.88
CA TRP A 81 7.54 -13.71 2.67
C TRP A 81 8.28 -13.38 3.97
N LEU A 82 7.65 -12.63 4.87
CA LEU A 82 8.23 -12.32 6.17
C LEU A 82 8.30 -13.58 7.06
N ASP A 83 7.25 -14.37 7.09
CA ASP A 83 7.13 -15.59 7.89
C ASP A 83 8.09 -16.68 7.43
N THR A 84 8.29 -16.80 6.12
CA THR A 84 9.25 -17.75 5.54
C THR A 84 10.69 -17.26 5.54
N GLY A 85 10.94 -16.05 6.06
CA GLY A 85 12.28 -15.45 6.05
C GLY A 85 12.81 -15.11 4.65
N THR A 86 11.93 -15.02 3.64
CA THR A 86 12.35 -14.71 2.27
C THR A 86 12.96 -13.33 2.18
N HIS A 87 14.23 -13.26 1.83
CA HIS A 87 14.94 -12.01 1.62
C HIS A 87 14.62 -11.41 0.26
N LYS A 88 14.12 -10.17 0.26
CA LYS A 88 13.94 -9.38 -0.95
C LYS A 88 15.10 -8.38 -1.13
N PRO A 89 15.51 -8.08 -2.36
CA PRO A 89 16.51 -7.03 -2.60
C PRO A 89 15.99 -5.66 -2.16
N VAL A 90 16.90 -4.71 -1.99
CA VAL A 90 16.52 -3.33 -1.66
C VAL A 90 15.59 -2.79 -2.76
N HIS A 91 14.46 -2.24 -2.34
CA HIS A 91 13.50 -1.68 -3.27
C HIS A 91 13.81 -0.19 -3.55
N PRO A 92 13.72 0.30 -4.81
CA PRO A 92 14.02 1.70 -5.14
C PRO A 92 13.20 2.73 -4.36
N MET A 93 12.00 2.36 -3.90
CA MET A 93 11.12 3.23 -3.12
C MET A 93 11.38 3.17 -1.61
N GLU A 94 12.17 2.22 -1.13
CA GLU A 94 12.46 2.03 0.29
C GLU A 94 13.07 3.26 0.98
N PRO A 95 13.99 4.03 0.37
CA PRO A 95 14.52 5.23 0.99
C PRO A 95 13.48 6.31 1.33
N PHE A 96 12.33 6.27 0.66
CA PHE A 96 11.25 7.22 0.90
C PHE A 96 10.30 6.78 2.03
N THR A 97 10.34 5.51 2.41
CA THR A 97 9.47 4.90 3.43
C THR A 97 10.18 4.63 4.75
N ALA A 98 11.51 4.53 4.72
CA ALA A 98 12.29 4.27 5.92
C ALA A 98 12.20 5.43 6.91
N PRO A 99 11.95 5.18 8.20
CA PRO A 99 12.07 6.23 9.22
C PRO A 99 13.50 6.77 9.23
N ASP A 100 13.63 8.06 9.45
CA ASP A 100 14.93 8.63 9.78
C ASP A 100 15.40 7.96 11.08
N LYS A 101 16.69 7.71 11.17
CA LYS A 101 17.35 6.88 12.19
C LYS A 101 16.65 6.96 13.55
N PRO A 102 16.32 5.83 14.17
CA PRO A 102 15.82 5.82 15.53
C PRO A 102 16.86 6.48 16.44
N ALA A 103 16.40 7.27 17.35
CA ALA A 103 17.25 8.06 18.23
C ALA A 103 18.12 7.21 19.18
N ARG A 104 17.76 5.97 19.44
CA ARG A 104 18.51 5.03 20.28
C ARG A 104 18.18 3.56 19.99
N PRO A 105 19.17 2.66 19.96
CA PRO A 105 18.93 1.25 20.06
C PRO A 105 18.47 0.95 21.48
N GLN A 106 17.26 0.51 21.66
CA GLN A 106 16.80 -0.02 22.93
C GLN A 106 16.65 -1.53 22.80
N SER A 107 17.17 -2.25 23.79
CA SER A 107 16.93 -3.67 23.90
C SER A 107 15.46 -3.86 24.32
N SER A 108 14.61 -4.25 23.39
CA SER A 108 13.29 -4.74 23.76
C SER A 108 13.45 -6.06 24.50
N ALA A 109 12.88 -6.16 25.68
CA ALA A 109 12.87 -7.41 26.47
C ALA A 109 11.94 -8.48 25.89
N GLY A 110 11.22 -8.16 24.81
CA GLY A 110 10.24 -9.01 24.17
C GLY A 110 10.65 -9.47 22.77
N PRO A 111 9.96 -10.47 22.21
CA PRO A 111 10.17 -10.87 20.82
C PRO A 111 9.82 -9.71 19.89
N PRO A 112 10.50 -9.57 18.75
CA PRO A 112 10.21 -8.53 17.78
C PRO A 112 8.81 -8.71 17.23
N HIS A 113 8.01 -7.67 17.30
CA HIS A 113 6.63 -7.66 16.79
C HIS A 113 6.50 -6.78 15.56
N GLN A 114 5.84 -7.29 14.54
CA GLN A 114 5.48 -6.53 13.36
C GLN A 114 3.98 -6.69 13.07
N MET A 115 3.40 -5.64 12.50
CA MET A 115 2.02 -5.65 12.06
C MET A 115 1.94 -4.99 10.70
N SER A 116 1.17 -5.61 9.81
CA SER A 116 0.79 -5.03 8.53
C SER A 116 -0.73 -5.03 8.46
N ALA A 117 -1.30 -3.86 8.25
CA ALA A 117 -2.72 -3.68 8.01
C ALA A 117 -2.92 -2.95 6.68
N VAL A 118 -4.05 -3.20 6.03
CA VAL A 118 -4.44 -2.48 4.82
C VAL A 118 -5.83 -1.92 4.99
N TYR A 119 -6.01 -0.67 4.60
CA TYR A 119 -7.30 -0.02 4.52
C TYR A 119 -7.46 0.56 3.12
N VAL A 120 -8.25 -0.12 2.30
CA VAL A 120 -8.47 0.18 0.88
C VAL A 120 -7.14 0.21 0.11
N ASP A 121 -6.55 1.39 -0.07
CA ASP A 121 -5.30 1.63 -0.80
C ASP A 121 -4.09 1.98 0.10
N ASP A 122 -4.32 2.10 1.40
CA ASP A 122 -3.34 2.46 2.40
C ASP A 122 -2.80 1.23 3.13
N PHE A 123 -1.52 0.94 3.00
CA PHE A 123 -0.82 -0.05 3.81
C PHE A 123 -0.21 0.64 5.03
N LEU A 124 -0.65 0.23 6.22
CA LEU A 124 -0.13 0.68 7.50
C LEU A 124 0.79 -0.40 8.07
N LEU A 125 2.02 -0.06 8.25
CA LEU A 125 3.07 -0.97 8.70
C LEU A 125 3.57 -0.48 10.05
N ALA A 126 3.63 -1.38 11.03
CA ALA A 126 4.14 -1.10 12.35
C ALA A 126 5.15 -2.16 12.76
N ALA A 127 6.18 -1.77 13.46
CA ALA A 127 7.12 -2.68 14.08
C ALA A 127 7.62 -2.14 15.42
N VAL A 128 7.68 -3.01 16.40
CA VAL A 128 8.48 -2.78 17.60
C VAL A 128 9.91 -3.11 17.20
N GLN A 129 10.79 -2.12 17.27
CA GLN A 129 12.16 -2.30 16.80
C GLN A 129 12.95 -3.17 17.75
N ASP A 130 13.67 -4.13 17.16
CA ASP A 130 14.78 -4.78 17.83
C ASP A 130 16.04 -3.89 17.79
N ALA A 131 17.06 -4.28 18.52
CA ALA A 131 18.35 -3.57 18.58
C ALA A 131 19.03 -3.40 17.20
N THR A 132 18.55 -4.08 16.17
CA THR A 132 19.15 -4.08 14.82
C THR A 132 18.42 -3.19 13.84
N ASP A 133 17.29 -2.62 14.22
CA ASP A 133 16.50 -1.65 13.40
C ASP A 133 16.09 -2.15 12.01
N LYS A 134 15.99 -3.48 11.85
CA LYS A 134 15.78 -4.08 10.52
C LYS A 134 14.34 -4.51 10.26
N LEU A 135 13.53 -4.66 11.31
CA LEU A 135 12.22 -5.28 11.19
C LEU A 135 11.27 -4.43 10.34
N LEU A 136 11.11 -3.14 10.64
CA LEU A 136 10.29 -2.25 9.84
C LEU A 136 10.78 -2.17 8.39
N LYS A 137 12.10 -2.08 8.16
CA LYS A 137 12.68 -2.07 6.81
C LYS A 137 12.36 -3.34 6.04
N ARG A 138 12.41 -4.51 6.69
CA ARG A 138 12.04 -5.78 6.07
C ARG A 138 10.55 -5.81 5.71
N THR A 139 9.69 -5.34 6.61
CA THR A 139 8.25 -5.27 6.40
C THR A 139 7.91 -4.32 5.24
N VAL A 140 8.46 -3.12 5.23
CA VAL A 140 8.32 -2.15 4.12
C VAL A 140 8.79 -2.76 2.80
N ARG A 141 9.96 -3.38 2.78
CA ARG A 141 10.53 -4.00 1.59
C ARG A 141 9.65 -5.11 1.05
N ALA A 142 9.19 -6.01 1.91
CA ALA A 142 8.28 -7.09 1.53
C ALA A 142 6.98 -6.53 0.93
N THR A 143 6.39 -5.52 1.57
CA THR A 143 5.16 -4.87 1.09
C THR A 143 5.36 -4.20 -0.27
N LEU A 144 6.44 -3.44 -0.47
CA LEU A 144 6.74 -2.81 -1.76
C LEU A 144 6.90 -3.83 -2.88
N HIS A 145 7.62 -4.93 -2.62
CA HIS A 145 7.75 -6.00 -3.61
C HIS A 145 6.44 -6.73 -3.87
N ALA A 146 5.61 -6.96 -2.85
CA ALA A 146 4.29 -7.55 -3.01
C ALA A 146 3.38 -6.66 -3.86
N ILE A 147 3.36 -5.36 -3.61
CA ILE A 147 2.63 -4.40 -4.45
C ILE A 147 3.05 -4.50 -5.91
N HIS A 148 4.36 -4.49 -6.19
CA HIS A 148 4.85 -4.56 -7.56
C HIS A 148 4.66 -5.94 -8.22
N SER A 149 4.48 -7.00 -7.44
CA SER A 149 4.14 -8.33 -7.99
C SER A 149 2.69 -8.43 -8.45
N VAL A 150 1.78 -7.73 -7.79
CA VAL A 150 0.35 -7.70 -8.12
C VAL A 150 0.01 -6.55 -9.07
N PHE A 151 0.61 -5.39 -8.87
CA PHE A 151 0.44 -4.20 -9.70
C PHE A 151 1.75 -3.86 -10.42
N PRO A 152 2.03 -4.49 -11.56
CA PRO A 152 3.30 -4.30 -12.26
C PRO A 152 3.48 -2.85 -12.73
N THR A 153 4.74 -2.44 -12.83
CA THR A 153 5.07 -1.11 -13.35
C THR A 153 4.85 -1.03 -14.86
N PRO A 154 4.62 0.16 -15.42
CA PRO A 154 4.36 0.35 -16.84
C PRO A 154 5.48 -0.14 -17.76
N LYS A 155 6.73 -0.11 -17.30
CA LYS A 155 7.88 -0.64 -18.07
C LYS A 155 7.75 -2.13 -18.35
N ALA A 156 7.09 -2.87 -17.45
CA ALA A 156 6.85 -4.30 -17.64
C ALA A 156 5.65 -4.58 -18.56
N THR A 157 4.70 -3.67 -18.65
CA THR A 157 3.43 -3.85 -19.39
C THR A 157 3.40 -3.12 -20.73
N GLY A 158 4.38 -2.27 -21.03
CA GLY A 158 4.39 -1.45 -22.26
C GLY A 158 3.31 -0.38 -22.32
N THR A 159 2.57 -0.15 -21.24
CA THR A 159 1.46 0.81 -21.22
C THR A 159 1.99 2.23 -21.06
N LEU A 160 1.83 3.04 -22.10
CA LEU A 160 2.20 4.46 -22.09
C LEU A 160 1.42 5.22 -21.00
N GLY A 161 2.15 5.93 -20.13
CA GLY A 161 1.57 6.86 -19.15
C GLY A 161 1.16 6.26 -17.80
N ALA A 162 1.26 4.96 -17.61
CA ALA A 162 0.99 4.37 -16.30
C ALA A 162 2.11 4.75 -15.30
N LYS A 163 1.73 5.26 -14.15
CA LYS A 163 2.65 5.64 -13.08
C LYS A 163 2.99 4.42 -12.21
N ASP A 164 4.08 4.53 -11.45
CA ASP A 164 4.42 3.55 -10.43
C ASP A 164 3.21 3.25 -9.52
N PRO A 165 2.93 1.98 -9.15
CA PRO A 165 1.82 1.65 -8.26
C PRO A 165 1.95 2.28 -6.88
N VAL A 166 3.15 2.59 -6.43
CA VAL A 166 3.37 3.24 -5.14
C VAL A 166 3.38 4.76 -5.31
N SER A 167 2.58 5.45 -4.49
CA SER A 167 2.50 6.90 -4.48
C SER A 167 3.67 7.51 -3.73
N LYS A 168 4.74 7.88 -4.45
CA LYS A 168 5.92 8.49 -3.85
C LYS A 168 5.61 9.74 -3.00
N LYS A 169 4.59 10.51 -3.37
CA LYS A 169 4.21 11.75 -2.65
C LYS A 169 3.54 11.49 -1.31
N LYS A 170 2.93 10.32 -1.14
CA LYS A 170 2.16 9.95 0.05
C LYS A 170 2.89 8.92 0.92
N LEU A 171 4.12 8.57 0.59
CA LEU A 171 4.96 7.76 1.45
C LEU A 171 5.29 8.58 2.70
N THR A 172 4.89 8.07 3.84
CA THR A 172 5.10 8.75 5.11
C THR A 172 6.02 7.95 6.01
N LYS A 173 6.81 8.70 6.74
CA LYS A 173 7.67 8.21 7.82
C LYS A 173 7.08 8.75 9.12
N GLY A 174 7.02 7.93 10.15
CA GLY A 174 6.50 8.40 11.42
C GLY A 174 6.94 7.55 12.60
N ASP A 175 6.96 8.16 13.76
CA ASP A 175 7.07 7.51 15.05
C ASP A 175 5.68 7.35 15.70
N ALA A 176 5.63 6.79 16.92
CA ALA A 176 4.39 6.58 17.67
C ALA A 176 3.55 7.86 17.87
N ARG A 177 4.16 9.04 17.88
CA ARG A 177 3.46 10.33 18.02
C ARG A 177 2.64 10.63 16.77
N TRP A 178 3.09 10.18 15.63
CA TRP A 178 2.41 10.34 14.35
C TRP A 178 1.13 9.48 14.28
N ALA A 179 1.19 8.26 14.81
CA ALA A 179 0.00 7.38 14.87
C ALA A 179 -1.12 7.94 15.76
N LEU A 180 -0.78 8.62 16.85
CA LEU A 180 -1.74 9.32 17.69
C LEU A 180 -2.42 10.47 16.95
N ALA A 181 -1.72 11.19 16.09
CA ALA A 181 -2.30 12.24 15.26
C ALA A 181 -3.29 11.70 14.22
N LEU A 182 -3.06 10.52 13.65
CA LEU A 182 -3.98 9.87 12.72
C LEU A 182 -5.23 9.30 13.38
N ALA A 183 -5.17 8.93 14.65
CA ALA A 183 -6.31 8.41 15.39
C ALA A 183 -7.33 9.51 15.80
N HIS A 184 -7.01 10.77 15.57
CA HIS A 184 -7.86 11.94 15.88
C HIS A 184 -8.47 12.60 14.64
N ILE A 185 -8.30 12.02 13.44
CA ILE A 185 -8.96 12.41 12.20
C ILE A 185 -10.09 11.42 11.88
#